data_4ae0a08977fd6bdcbbc0691b988d7dee
#
_entry.id   4ae0a08977fd6bdcbbc0691b988d7dee
#
_cell.length_a   1.000
_cell.length_b   1.000
_cell.length_c   1.000
_cell.angle_alpha   90.00
_cell.angle_beta   90.00
_cell.angle_gamma   90.00
#
_symmetry.space_group_name_H-M   'P 1'
#
loop_
_entity.id
_entity.type
_entity.pdbx_description
1 polymer ?
#
loop_
_entity_poly.entity_id
_entity_poly.type
_entity_poly.pdbx_seq_one_letter_code
_entity_poly.pdbx_strand_id
1 'polypeptide(L)'
;MAAAAAASCAFAAPPVDKGYIRSLARSGKTVLVVEYYDGQAKVVDRKGYASSKGYKAASATEIQVEQKLSLRLFGIEPCAGDMVNRKENYAGTCSDFAKRGLTTLLRSPKVILCRAFIADQQAQVQDATCWGYYNFPGSLDSVDMFEEQLVSLGTHRIARKTDGSPARPDLIEAEKIGRGGYGMWADPRVKGQ
;
A
#
# COMPACT_ATOMS: atom_id res chain seq x y z
N MET A 1 31.58 32.75 1.06
CA MET A 1 30.62 31.99 1.88
C MET A 1 30.19 30.77 1.07
N ALA A 2 30.66 29.57 1.42
CA ALA A 2 30.30 28.34 0.73
C ALA A 2 29.08 27.74 1.42
N ALA A 3 27.95 27.64 0.71
CA ALA A 3 26.77 26.98 1.19
C ALA A 3 26.97 25.46 1.04
N ALA A 4 27.09 24.77 2.18
CA ALA A 4 27.09 23.32 2.20
C ALA A 4 25.68 22.81 1.91
N ALA A 5 25.48 22.24 0.73
CA ALA A 5 24.26 21.50 0.41
C ALA A 5 24.24 20.22 1.23
N ALA A 6 23.37 20.15 2.25
CA ALA A 6 23.09 18.92 2.97
C ALA A 6 22.38 17.96 2.01
N ALA A 7 23.09 16.95 1.51
CA ALA A 7 22.49 15.83 0.79
C ALA A 7 21.62 15.05 1.77
N SER A 8 20.30 15.16 1.64
CA SER A 8 19.36 14.30 2.35
C SER A 8 19.50 12.89 1.79
N CYS A 9 20.27 12.05 2.48
CA CYS A 9 20.27 10.61 2.23
C CYS A 9 18.87 10.09 2.56
N ALA A 10 18.07 9.83 1.54
CA ALA A 10 16.86 9.05 1.67
C ALA A 10 17.29 7.63 2.05
N PHE A 11 17.22 7.29 3.34
CA PHE A 11 17.44 5.93 3.79
C PHE A 11 16.29 5.08 3.24
N ALA A 12 16.57 4.28 2.20
CA ALA A 12 15.66 3.25 1.76
C ALA A 12 15.47 2.26 2.91
N ALA A 13 14.22 2.00 3.28
CA ALA A 13 13.92 0.97 4.29
C ALA A 13 14.56 -0.36 3.84
N PRO A 14 15.12 -1.16 4.77
CA PRO A 14 15.76 -2.41 4.41
C PRO A 14 14.77 -3.33 3.67
N PRO A 15 15.24 -4.16 2.72
CA PRO A 15 14.38 -5.08 1.99
C PRO A 15 13.61 -5.99 2.95
N VAL A 16 12.39 -6.36 2.56
CA VAL A 16 11.56 -7.22 3.39
C VAL A 16 12.05 -8.67 3.26
N ASP A 17 12.27 -9.33 4.39
CA ASP A 17 12.57 -10.74 4.42
C ASP A 17 11.30 -11.56 4.14
N LYS A 18 11.24 -12.12 2.93
CA LYS A 18 10.11 -12.95 2.48
C LYS A 18 9.96 -14.23 3.31
N GLY A 19 11.07 -14.81 3.78
CA GLY A 19 11.06 -15.99 4.65
C GLY A 19 10.42 -15.67 6.00
N TYR A 20 10.80 -14.53 6.59
CA TYR A 20 10.17 -14.05 7.82
C TYR A 20 8.66 -13.84 7.67
N ILE A 21 8.20 -13.15 6.62
CA ILE A 21 6.76 -12.97 6.40
C ILE A 21 6.04 -14.32 6.33
N ARG A 22 6.56 -15.28 5.56
CA ARG A 22 5.98 -16.63 5.45
C ARG A 22 5.88 -17.32 6.81
N SER A 23 6.88 -17.18 7.67
CA SER A 23 6.93 -17.81 8.99
C SER A 23 5.84 -17.31 9.95
N LEU A 24 5.26 -16.13 9.69
CA LEU A 24 4.18 -15.55 10.49
C LEU A 24 2.81 -16.18 10.21
N ALA A 25 2.64 -16.92 9.11
CA ALA A 25 1.36 -17.50 8.72
C ALA A 25 0.79 -18.45 9.79
N ARG A 26 -0.53 -18.37 9.99
CA ARG A 26 -1.28 -19.22 10.93
C ARG A 26 -2.49 -19.82 10.22
N SER A 27 -2.76 -21.09 10.51
CA SER A 27 -3.92 -21.78 9.95
C SER A 27 -5.23 -21.07 10.35
N GLY A 28 -6.14 -20.91 9.39
CA GLY A 28 -7.48 -20.36 9.61
C GLY A 28 -7.53 -18.88 9.97
N LYS A 29 -6.41 -18.15 9.90
CA LYS A 29 -6.37 -16.71 10.22
C LYS A 29 -5.50 -15.95 9.24
N THR A 30 -5.84 -14.69 8.99
CA THR A 30 -4.94 -13.68 8.43
C THR A 30 -4.20 -13.01 9.58
N VAL A 31 -2.88 -13.07 9.56
CA VAL A 31 -2.01 -12.40 10.54
C VAL A 31 -1.60 -11.04 9.97
N LEU A 32 -1.73 -9.97 10.76
CA LEU A 32 -1.19 -8.65 10.44
C LEU A 32 -0.14 -8.29 11.47
N VAL A 33 1.04 -7.90 11.02
CA VAL A 33 2.13 -7.42 11.87
C VAL A 33 2.51 -6.02 11.44
N VAL A 34 2.60 -5.10 12.39
CA VAL A 34 3.16 -3.76 12.19
C VAL A 34 4.55 -3.72 12.82
N GLU A 35 5.57 -3.52 12.00
CA GLU A 35 6.93 -3.20 12.44
C GLU A 35 7.07 -1.69 12.54
N TYR A 36 7.43 -1.20 13.71
CA TYR A 36 7.74 0.20 13.94
C TYR A 36 9.24 0.42 13.88
N TYR A 37 9.69 1.38 13.10
CA TYR A 37 11.10 1.71 12.95
C TYR A 37 11.39 3.16 13.26
N ASP A 38 12.62 3.41 13.70
CA ASP A 38 13.13 4.74 13.97
C ASP A 38 13.70 5.43 12.72
N GLY A 39 14.21 6.65 12.87
CA GLY A 39 14.82 7.40 11.77
C GLY A 39 16.12 6.79 11.21
N GLN A 40 16.62 5.71 11.81
CA GLN A 40 17.80 4.95 11.35
C GLN A 40 17.40 3.65 10.64
N ALA A 41 16.11 3.48 10.33
CA ALA A 41 15.53 2.28 9.72
C ALA A 41 15.69 1.00 10.58
N LYS A 42 15.90 1.13 11.89
CA LYS A 42 15.94 0.02 12.83
C LYS A 42 14.54 -0.27 13.34
N VAL A 43 14.13 -1.54 13.29
CA VAL A 43 12.85 -1.99 13.90
C VAL A 43 13.02 -1.92 15.43
N VAL A 44 12.20 -1.11 16.08
CA VAL A 44 12.23 -0.84 17.53
C VAL A 44 11.06 -1.45 18.28
N ASP A 45 9.94 -1.73 17.59
CA ASP A 45 8.79 -2.42 18.16
C ASP A 45 8.03 -3.21 17.10
N ARG A 46 7.22 -4.19 17.54
CA ARG A 46 6.33 -4.98 16.70
C ARG A 46 4.99 -5.19 17.40
N LYS A 47 3.89 -4.97 16.68
CA LYS A 47 2.55 -5.31 17.13
C LYS A 47 1.92 -6.32 16.18
N GLY A 48 1.37 -7.39 16.73
CA GLY A 48 0.74 -8.47 15.96
C GLY A 48 -0.76 -8.55 16.20
N TYR A 49 -1.51 -8.76 15.13
CA TYR A 49 -2.96 -8.92 15.11
C TYR A 49 -3.32 -10.17 14.33
N ALA A 50 -4.42 -10.83 14.68
CA ALA A 50 -4.86 -12.03 13.98
C ALA A 50 -6.40 -12.03 13.85
N SER A 51 -6.89 -12.21 12.63
CA SER A 51 -8.32 -12.21 12.32
C SER A 51 -8.72 -13.46 11.53
N SER A 52 -9.74 -14.18 11.99
CA SER A 52 -10.37 -15.26 11.22
C SER A 52 -11.26 -14.75 10.08
N LYS A 53 -11.65 -13.47 10.12
CA LYS A 53 -12.48 -12.81 9.08
C LYS A 53 -11.65 -12.00 8.10
N GLY A 54 -10.29 -11.96 8.26
CA GLY A 54 -9.41 -11.06 7.51
C GLY A 54 -9.55 -9.61 7.94
N TYR A 55 -9.01 -8.71 7.10
CA TYR A 55 -9.03 -7.26 7.29
C TYR A 55 -9.84 -6.59 6.18
N LYS A 56 -10.31 -5.36 6.41
CA LYS A 56 -11.18 -4.63 5.49
C LYS A 56 -10.56 -3.28 5.11
N ALA A 57 -10.83 -2.84 3.88
CA ALA A 57 -10.55 -1.47 3.47
C ALA A 57 -11.53 -0.51 4.16
N ALA A 58 -11.03 0.37 5.01
CA ALA A 58 -11.81 1.45 5.61
C ALA A 58 -12.11 2.54 4.58
N SER A 59 -11.11 2.94 3.79
CA SER A 59 -11.21 3.89 2.69
C SER A 59 -10.50 3.37 1.43
N ALA A 60 -10.23 4.23 0.47
CA ALA A 60 -9.44 3.90 -0.71
C ALA A 60 -8.01 3.45 -0.34
N THR A 61 -7.42 4.05 0.69
CA THR A 61 -6.02 3.82 1.07
C THR A 61 -5.84 3.27 2.49
N GLU A 62 -6.92 3.03 3.24
CA GLU A 62 -6.81 2.62 4.65
C GLU A 62 -7.28 1.19 4.89
N ILE A 63 -6.50 0.46 5.68
CA ILE A 63 -6.79 -0.88 6.18
C ILE A 63 -7.24 -0.77 7.63
N GLN A 64 -8.48 -1.18 7.94
CA GLN A 64 -8.96 -1.26 9.31
C GLN A 64 -8.31 -2.44 10.03
N VAL A 65 -7.53 -2.18 11.06
CA VAL A 65 -6.86 -3.19 11.88
C VAL A 65 -7.69 -3.53 13.11
N GLU A 66 -8.08 -2.50 13.87
CA GLU A 66 -8.95 -2.56 15.04
C GLU A 66 -9.96 -1.41 14.98
N GLN A 67 -10.90 -1.38 15.92
CA GLN A 67 -11.95 -0.36 15.97
C GLN A 67 -11.40 1.09 15.91
N LYS A 68 -10.23 1.32 16.52
CA LYS A 68 -9.59 2.65 16.63
C LYS A 68 -8.23 2.74 15.94
N LEU A 69 -7.87 1.74 15.12
CA LEU A 69 -6.59 1.69 14.44
C LEU A 69 -6.78 1.37 12.96
N SER A 70 -6.33 2.26 12.11
CA SER A 70 -6.20 2.06 10.67
C SER A 70 -4.76 2.27 10.23
N LEU A 71 -4.32 1.52 9.23
CA LEU A 71 -3.07 1.73 8.53
C LEU A 71 -3.37 2.37 7.17
N ARG A 72 -2.77 3.52 6.88
CA ARG A 72 -2.91 4.20 5.59
C ARG A 72 -1.70 3.87 4.72
N LEU A 73 -1.96 3.36 3.52
CA LEU A 73 -0.93 3.08 2.53
C LEU A 73 -0.27 4.39 2.09
N PHE A 74 1.02 4.51 2.42
CA PHE A 74 1.74 5.78 2.28
C PHE A 74 2.06 6.11 0.83
N GLY A 75 1.77 7.36 0.46
CA GLY A 75 2.22 7.98 -0.78
C GLY A 75 1.52 7.51 -2.04
N ILE A 76 0.34 6.88 -1.91
CA ILE A 76 -0.57 6.58 -3.03
C ILE A 76 -1.95 7.19 -2.78
N GLU A 77 -2.68 7.46 -3.86
CA GLU A 77 -4.00 8.07 -3.82
C GLU A 77 -4.89 7.61 -5.00
N PRO A 78 -6.22 7.67 -4.89
CA PRO A 78 -7.11 7.51 -6.03
C PRO A 78 -6.98 8.69 -7.00
N CYS A 79 -7.50 8.56 -8.23
CA CYS A 79 -7.75 9.71 -9.08
C CYS A 79 -8.78 10.66 -8.45
N ALA A 80 -8.96 11.85 -9.01
CA ALA A 80 -9.96 12.81 -8.54
C ALA A 80 -11.29 12.65 -9.29
N GLY A 81 -12.40 12.82 -8.57
CA GLY A 81 -13.76 12.84 -9.14
C GLY A 81 -14.25 11.46 -9.60
N ASP A 82 -15.00 11.46 -10.70
CA ASP A 82 -15.60 10.27 -11.29
C ASP A 82 -14.78 9.73 -12.45
N MET A 83 -14.89 8.42 -12.66
CA MET A 83 -14.24 7.70 -13.75
C MET A 83 -15.16 6.67 -14.39
N VAL A 84 -14.83 6.31 -15.64
CA VAL A 84 -15.47 5.23 -16.37
C VAL A 84 -14.42 4.27 -16.92
N ASN A 85 -14.48 3.00 -16.53
CA ASN A 85 -13.67 1.95 -17.11
C ASN A 85 -14.58 0.91 -17.75
N ARG A 86 -14.76 1.02 -19.08
CA ARG A 86 -15.64 0.11 -19.85
C ARG A 86 -15.14 -1.32 -19.87
N LYS A 87 -13.83 -1.54 -19.77
CA LYS A 87 -13.23 -2.89 -19.76
C LYS A 87 -13.61 -3.66 -18.50
N GLU A 88 -13.75 -2.97 -17.38
CA GLU A 88 -14.12 -3.54 -16.09
C GLU A 88 -15.58 -3.29 -15.72
N ASN A 89 -16.37 -2.76 -16.68
CA ASN A 89 -17.78 -2.40 -16.48
C ASN A 89 -17.98 -1.55 -15.21
N TYR A 90 -17.16 -0.50 -15.08
CA TYR A 90 -17.21 0.40 -13.94
C TYR A 90 -17.55 1.82 -14.36
N ALA A 91 -18.49 2.43 -13.64
CA ALA A 91 -18.79 3.86 -13.67
C ALA A 91 -19.07 4.30 -12.23
N GLY A 92 -18.35 5.31 -11.73
CA GLY A 92 -18.49 5.80 -10.37
C GLY A 92 -17.28 6.61 -9.93
N THR A 93 -17.15 6.84 -8.61
CA THR A 93 -16.07 7.65 -8.08
C THR A 93 -14.72 6.92 -8.15
N CYS A 94 -13.64 7.68 -8.37
CA CYS A 94 -12.27 7.17 -8.28
C CYS A 94 -11.99 6.52 -6.91
N SER A 95 -12.52 7.10 -5.85
CA SER A 95 -12.34 6.59 -4.49
C SER A 95 -12.96 5.21 -4.29
N ASP A 96 -14.17 4.98 -4.80
CA ASP A 96 -14.82 3.67 -4.70
C ASP A 96 -14.11 2.62 -5.54
N PHE A 97 -13.62 3.01 -6.73
CA PHE A 97 -12.82 2.13 -7.56
C PHE A 97 -11.53 1.69 -6.86
N ALA A 98 -10.79 2.64 -6.31
CA ALA A 98 -9.59 2.39 -5.55
C ALA A 98 -9.85 1.52 -4.30
N LYS A 99 -10.93 1.81 -3.56
CA LYS A 99 -11.36 0.99 -2.41
C LYS A 99 -11.67 -0.46 -2.81
N ARG A 100 -12.27 -0.70 -3.98
CA ARG A 100 -12.49 -2.05 -4.51
C ARG A 100 -11.16 -2.76 -4.78
N GLY A 101 -10.17 -2.06 -5.35
CA GLY A 101 -8.82 -2.59 -5.56
C GLY A 101 -8.18 -3.05 -4.26
N LEU A 102 -8.12 -2.19 -3.25
CA LEU A 102 -7.61 -2.53 -1.93
C LEU A 102 -8.39 -3.68 -1.28
N THR A 103 -9.72 -3.67 -1.37
CA THR A 103 -10.57 -4.75 -0.86
C THR A 103 -10.22 -6.08 -1.51
N THR A 104 -9.90 -6.09 -2.80
CA THR A 104 -9.50 -7.31 -3.52
C THR A 104 -8.17 -7.86 -3.02
N LEU A 105 -7.17 -7.01 -2.78
CA LEU A 105 -5.90 -7.43 -2.20
C LEU A 105 -6.08 -8.01 -0.78
N LEU A 106 -6.99 -7.44 0.01
CA LEU A 106 -7.22 -7.88 1.40
C LEU A 106 -8.01 -9.18 1.54
N ARG A 107 -8.56 -9.76 0.45
CA ARG A 107 -9.37 -10.99 0.52
C ARG A 107 -8.61 -12.23 0.93
N SER A 108 -7.36 -12.37 0.51
CA SER A 108 -6.69 -13.69 0.52
C SER A 108 -5.29 -13.73 1.11
N PRO A 109 -4.68 -12.66 1.64
CA PRO A 109 -3.36 -12.76 2.22
C PRO A 109 -3.41 -13.63 3.47
N LYS A 110 -2.40 -14.50 3.63
CA LYS A 110 -2.18 -15.25 4.87
C LYS A 110 -1.52 -14.38 5.93
N VAL A 111 -0.64 -13.47 5.48
CA VAL A 111 0.04 -12.49 6.32
C VAL A 111 0.01 -11.14 5.63
N ILE A 112 -0.17 -10.09 6.42
CA ILE A 112 0.06 -8.70 6.04
C ILE A 112 1.17 -8.19 6.96
N LEU A 113 2.30 -7.78 6.40
CA LEU A 113 3.37 -7.11 7.12
C LEU A 113 3.35 -5.64 6.72
N CYS A 114 3.21 -4.75 7.69
CA CYS A 114 3.27 -3.31 7.45
C CYS A 114 4.42 -2.70 8.23
N ARG A 115 5.05 -1.67 7.67
CA ARG A 115 6.09 -0.87 8.32
C ARG A 115 5.62 0.56 8.50
N ALA A 116 5.68 1.04 9.72
CA ALA A 116 5.29 2.39 10.11
C ALA A 116 6.39 3.06 10.95
N PHE A 117 6.43 4.39 11.00
CA PHE A 117 7.34 5.08 11.89
C PHE A 117 6.88 4.95 13.35
N ILE A 118 7.84 4.83 14.27
CA ILE A 118 7.56 4.74 15.72
C ILE A 118 6.83 5.99 16.23
N ALA A 119 7.06 7.15 15.63
CA ALA A 119 6.37 8.39 15.98
C ALA A 119 4.85 8.30 15.79
N ASP A 120 4.38 7.47 14.84
CA ASP A 120 2.95 7.32 14.52
C ASP A 120 2.26 6.24 15.36
N GLN A 121 3.00 5.51 16.21
CA GLN A 121 2.50 4.33 16.92
C GLN A 121 1.25 4.57 17.78
N GLN A 122 1.04 5.79 18.26
CA GLN A 122 -0.12 6.17 19.07
C GLN A 122 -1.25 6.80 18.24
N ALA A 123 -1.02 7.09 16.96
CA ALA A 123 -2.02 7.67 16.09
C ALA A 123 -3.11 6.65 15.74
N GLN A 124 -4.35 7.11 15.58
CA GLN A 124 -5.46 6.25 15.13
C GLN A 124 -5.33 5.85 13.66
N VAL A 125 -4.73 6.72 12.84
CA VAL A 125 -4.36 6.44 11.45
C VAL A 125 -2.85 6.55 11.35
N GLN A 126 -2.20 5.46 10.95
CA GLN A 126 -0.74 5.38 10.86
C GLN A 126 -0.34 5.19 9.40
N ASP A 127 0.59 6.01 8.92
CA ASP A 127 1.17 5.84 7.59
C ASP A 127 2.08 4.60 7.57
N ALA A 128 1.85 3.73 6.59
CA ALA A 128 2.59 2.48 6.49
C ALA A 128 2.81 2.06 5.03
N THR A 129 3.88 1.31 4.80
CA THR A 129 4.08 0.50 3.59
C THR A 129 3.79 -0.95 3.92
N CYS A 130 2.97 -1.63 3.12
CA CYS A 130 2.47 -2.95 3.44
C CYS A 130 2.80 -4.00 2.36
N TRP A 131 3.05 -5.24 2.80
CA TRP A 131 3.27 -6.43 1.97
C TRP A 131 2.26 -7.50 2.33
N GLY A 132 1.72 -8.19 1.33
CA GLY A 132 0.87 -9.35 1.48
C GLY A 132 1.60 -10.64 1.13
N TYR A 133 1.52 -11.65 1.97
CA TYR A 133 1.89 -13.01 1.64
C TYR A 133 0.66 -13.79 1.20
N TYR A 134 0.72 -14.33 0.00
CA TYR A 134 -0.33 -15.14 -0.60
C TYR A 134 0.18 -16.56 -0.84
N ASN A 135 -0.65 -17.52 -0.54
CA ASN A 135 -0.41 -18.93 -0.83
C ASN A 135 -1.70 -19.53 -1.37
N PHE A 136 -1.74 -19.73 -2.67
CA PHE A 136 -2.87 -20.36 -3.35
C PHE A 136 -2.55 -21.81 -3.69
N PRO A 137 -3.47 -22.76 -3.41
CA PRO A 137 -3.27 -24.15 -3.79
C PRO A 137 -2.94 -24.29 -5.29
N GLY A 138 -1.86 -25.00 -5.60
CA GLY A 138 -1.44 -25.25 -6.99
C GLY A 138 -0.70 -24.10 -7.67
N SER A 139 -0.37 -23.01 -6.97
CA SER A 139 0.46 -21.91 -7.48
C SER A 139 1.68 -21.69 -6.59
N LEU A 140 2.67 -20.96 -7.12
CA LEU A 140 3.77 -20.45 -6.31
C LEU A 140 3.24 -19.41 -5.33
N ASP A 141 3.74 -19.46 -4.09
CA ASP A 141 3.46 -18.45 -3.11
C ASP A 141 4.23 -17.14 -3.42
N SER A 142 3.61 -16.00 -3.12
CA SER A 142 4.19 -14.70 -3.39
C SER A 142 4.16 -13.80 -2.15
N VAL A 143 5.10 -12.86 -2.11
CA VAL A 143 5.11 -11.73 -1.18
C VAL A 143 5.21 -10.47 -2.01
N ASP A 144 4.15 -9.68 -2.02
CA ASP A 144 3.98 -8.54 -2.91
C ASP A 144 3.67 -7.28 -2.11
N MET A 145 4.23 -6.14 -2.53
CA MET A 145 3.93 -4.84 -1.94
C MET A 145 2.54 -4.37 -2.39
N PHE A 146 1.70 -3.97 -1.46
CA PHE A 146 0.32 -3.53 -1.76
C PHE A 146 0.31 -2.28 -2.65
N GLU A 147 1.11 -1.28 -2.30
CA GLU A 147 1.19 -0.03 -3.05
C GLU A 147 1.64 -0.26 -4.49
N GLU A 148 2.63 -1.11 -4.71
CA GLU A 148 3.12 -1.46 -6.04
C GLU A 148 2.03 -2.15 -6.88
N GLN A 149 1.33 -3.12 -6.30
CA GLN A 149 0.21 -3.79 -6.98
C GLN A 149 -0.93 -2.84 -7.31
N LEU A 150 -1.36 -2.01 -6.35
CA LEU A 150 -2.47 -1.07 -6.56
C LEU A 150 -2.16 -0.04 -7.64
N VAL A 151 -0.91 0.44 -7.68
CA VAL A 151 -0.46 1.40 -8.68
C VAL A 151 -0.30 0.75 -10.06
N SER A 152 0.29 -0.45 -10.14
CA SER A 152 0.45 -1.16 -11.42
C SER A 152 -0.87 -1.63 -12.03
N LEU A 153 -1.85 -1.97 -11.20
CA LEU A 153 -3.22 -2.27 -11.63
C LEU A 153 -4.02 -1.01 -12.00
N GLY A 154 -3.47 0.18 -11.79
CA GLY A 154 -4.12 1.46 -12.10
C GLY A 154 -5.33 1.75 -11.22
N THR A 155 -5.43 1.16 -10.03
CA THR A 155 -6.47 1.52 -9.05
C THR A 155 -6.08 2.75 -8.23
N HIS A 156 -4.78 3.00 -8.12
CA HIS A 156 -4.17 4.16 -7.46
C HIS A 156 -3.11 4.77 -8.36
N ARG A 157 -2.74 6.01 -8.05
CA ARG A 157 -1.58 6.70 -8.57
C ARG A 157 -0.64 7.09 -7.44
N ILE A 158 0.59 7.47 -7.77
CA ILE A 158 1.53 8.01 -6.80
C ILE A 158 1.04 9.41 -6.39
N ALA A 159 0.89 9.64 -5.09
CA ALA A 159 0.59 10.97 -4.55
C ALA A 159 1.73 11.95 -4.86
N ARG A 160 1.39 13.23 -5.05
CA ARG A 160 2.37 14.29 -5.30
C ARG A 160 2.61 15.09 -4.04
N LYS A 161 3.88 15.44 -3.79
CA LYS A 161 4.27 16.40 -2.78
C LYS A 161 3.90 17.83 -3.20
N THR A 162 4.02 18.78 -2.31
CA THR A 162 3.73 20.21 -2.58
C THR A 162 4.60 20.80 -3.70
N ASP A 163 5.80 20.27 -3.90
CA ASP A 163 6.70 20.64 -5.00
C ASP A 163 6.42 19.92 -6.32
N GLY A 164 5.36 19.10 -6.38
CA GLY A 164 4.99 18.29 -7.55
C GLY A 164 5.78 16.99 -7.71
N SER A 165 6.80 16.75 -6.91
CA SER A 165 7.58 15.50 -6.97
C SER A 165 6.75 14.30 -6.47
N PRO A 166 7.04 13.07 -6.94
CA PRO A 166 6.35 11.88 -6.45
C PRO A 166 6.66 11.63 -4.97
N ALA A 167 5.63 11.31 -4.17
CA ALA A 167 5.81 10.92 -2.78
C ALA A 167 6.53 9.57 -2.64
N ARG A 168 6.39 8.69 -3.66
CA ARG A 168 6.99 7.34 -3.74
C ARG A 168 7.73 7.17 -5.07
N PRO A 169 9.00 7.66 -5.19
CA PRO A 169 9.79 7.51 -6.40
C PRO A 169 10.05 6.05 -6.79
N ASP A 170 10.06 5.15 -5.81
CA ASP A 170 10.22 3.70 -5.98
C ASP A 170 9.05 3.04 -6.74
N LEU A 171 7.88 3.69 -6.84
CA LEU A 171 6.70 3.18 -7.54
C LEU A 171 6.55 3.71 -8.99
N ILE A 172 7.50 4.49 -9.52
CA ILE A 172 7.39 5.12 -10.85
C ILE A 172 7.21 4.06 -11.94
N GLU A 173 7.94 2.95 -11.89
CA GLU A 173 7.80 1.88 -12.88
C GLU A 173 6.44 1.18 -12.78
N ALA A 174 5.90 0.98 -11.58
CA ALA A 174 4.56 0.45 -11.37
C ALA A 174 3.50 1.41 -11.96
N GLU A 175 3.65 2.72 -11.77
CA GLU A 175 2.72 3.71 -12.35
C GLU A 175 2.78 3.72 -13.87
N LYS A 176 3.95 3.56 -14.49
CA LYS A 176 4.07 3.42 -15.95
C LYS A 176 3.28 2.22 -16.47
N ILE A 177 3.35 1.08 -15.78
CA ILE A 177 2.57 -0.10 -16.13
C ILE A 177 1.08 0.23 -16.07
N GLY A 178 0.60 0.80 -14.97
CA GLY A 178 -0.80 1.20 -14.80
C GLY A 178 -1.28 2.14 -15.91
N ARG A 179 -0.48 3.17 -16.23
CA ARG A 179 -0.74 4.15 -17.31
C ARG A 179 -0.84 3.52 -18.70
N GLY A 180 -0.42 2.28 -18.88
CA GLY A 180 -0.63 1.47 -20.08
C GLY A 180 -2.10 1.19 -20.44
N GLY A 181 -3.04 1.71 -19.64
CA GLY A 181 -4.48 1.62 -19.89
C GLY A 181 -5.20 0.64 -18.96
N TYR A 182 -4.65 0.40 -17.77
CA TYR A 182 -5.27 -0.37 -16.72
C TYR A 182 -6.05 0.54 -15.75
N GLY A 183 -7.06 -0.03 -15.10
CA GLY A 183 -7.82 0.60 -14.04
C GLY A 183 -8.35 2.00 -14.44
N MET A 184 -8.06 3.00 -13.62
CA MET A 184 -8.47 4.39 -13.85
C MET A 184 -7.88 5.01 -15.13
N TRP A 185 -6.70 4.55 -15.57
CA TRP A 185 -6.03 5.05 -16.77
C TRP A 185 -6.70 4.63 -18.08
N ALA A 186 -7.72 3.76 -18.00
CA ALA A 186 -8.60 3.47 -19.14
C ALA A 186 -9.56 4.64 -19.47
N ASP A 187 -9.79 5.55 -18.51
CA ASP A 187 -10.57 6.77 -18.72
C ASP A 187 -9.67 7.91 -19.24
N PRO A 188 -9.91 8.44 -20.45
CA PRO A 188 -9.12 9.54 -20.99
C PRO A 188 -9.10 10.79 -20.11
N ARG A 189 -10.15 11.04 -19.32
CA ARG A 189 -10.25 12.19 -18.42
C ARG A 189 -9.25 12.11 -17.25
N VAL A 190 -8.88 10.89 -16.86
CA VAL A 190 -7.90 10.65 -15.78
C VAL A 190 -6.46 10.75 -16.29
N LYS A 191 -6.21 10.43 -17.56
CA LYS A 191 -4.86 10.46 -18.15
C LYS A 191 -4.18 11.84 -18.08
N GLY A 192 -4.94 12.92 -18.03
CA GLY A 192 -4.45 14.30 -17.92
C GLY A 192 -4.29 14.83 -16.49
N GLN A 193 -4.57 14.02 -15.48
CA GLN A 193 -4.50 14.43 -14.07
C GLN A 193 -3.07 14.26 -13.49
#